data_1334eafce7d5c753f968612e4aba91c0
#
_entry.id   1334eafce7d5c753f968612e4aba91c0
#
_cell.length_a   1.000
_cell.length_b   1.000
_cell.length_c   1.000
_cell.angle_alpha   90.00
_cell.angle_beta   90.00
_cell.angle_gamma   90.00
#
_symmetry.space_group_name_H-M   'P 1'
#
loop_
_entity.id
_entity.type
_entity.pdbx_description
1 polymer ?
#
loop_
_entity_poly.entity_id
_entity_poly.type
_entity_poly.pdbx_seq_one_letter_code
_entity_poly.pdbx_strand_id
1 'polypeptide(L)'
;YFAGVIDGDGHFIHKMKFNRVQWSTPGTATSWGTINTSASTSYAGFVGRLDQTGVVKNVNIAADCDLKFYGTSGAVVAYNSGLVENCRNYSDVTGYSCWIGGISGQNLKEGKIINCYNAGNVTGGYGQTAGIVGANYSYVEGCMNVGKIEIRQLATNYANQLQSCGGIAGTSSSGGKYVNCVNAGTVPAP
;
A
#
# COMPACT_ATOMS: atom_id res chain seq x y z
N TYR A 1 -10.76 -2.08 14.16
CA TYR A 1 -9.52 -1.33 14.41
C TYR A 1 -8.65 -2.10 15.39
N PHE A 2 -7.36 -2.16 15.10
CA PHE A 2 -6.38 -2.73 16.01
C PHE A 2 -5.74 -1.60 16.82
N ALA A 3 -5.84 -1.65 18.14
CA ALA A 3 -5.35 -0.62 19.08
C ALA A 3 -4.21 -1.11 19.98
N GLY A 4 -3.74 -2.35 19.78
CA GLY A 4 -2.64 -2.94 20.53
C GLY A 4 -1.27 -2.69 19.91
N VAL A 5 -0.27 -3.39 20.41
CA VAL A 5 1.10 -3.39 19.90
C VAL A 5 1.40 -4.73 19.23
N ILE A 6 1.86 -4.67 18.00
CA ILE A 6 2.52 -5.79 17.31
C ILE A 6 3.99 -5.43 17.20
N ASP A 7 4.85 -6.18 17.85
CA ASP A 7 6.29 -6.12 17.70
C ASP A 7 6.78 -7.39 17.03
N GLY A 8 7.27 -7.27 15.81
CA GLY A 8 7.78 -8.40 15.03
C GLY A 8 9.17 -8.85 15.43
N ASP A 9 9.85 -8.09 16.31
CA ASP A 9 11.22 -8.37 16.78
C ASP A 9 12.21 -8.66 15.62
N GLY A 10 11.96 -8.07 14.46
CA GLY A 10 12.75 -8.29 13.25
C GLY A 10 12.47 -9.62 12.52
N HIS A 11 11.50 -10.39 12.96
CA HIS A 11 11.12 -11.65 12.32
C HIS A 11 10.39 -11.43 11.00
N PHE A 12 10.46 -12.45 10.13
CA PHE A 12 9.81 -12.45 8.84
C PHE A 12 8.47 -13.18 8.85
N ILE A 13 7.49 -12.58 8.20
CA ILE A 13 6.22 -13.21 7.89
C ILE A 13 6.35 -13.83 6.49
N HIS A 14 6.25 -15.13 6.40
CA HIS A 14 6.37 -15.90 5.18
C HIS A 14 5.01 -16.39 4.66
N LYS A 15 4.90 -16.56 3.34
CA LYS A 15 3.77 -17.23 2.67
C LYS A 15 2.41 -16.61 2.99
N MET A 16 2.38 -15.36 3.40
CA MET A 16 1.13 -14.62 3.58
C MET A 16 0.46 -14.45 2.21
N LYS A 17 -0.81 -14.83 2.13
CA LYS A 17 -1.57 -14.74 0.86
C LYS A 17 -2.81 -13.88 1.05
N PHE A 18 -2.92 -12.86 0.23
CA PHE A 18 -4.13 -12.11 0.02
C PHE A 18 -4.53 -12.23 -1.45
N ASN A 19 -5.46 -13.13 -1.73
CA ASN A 19 -5.98 -13.31 -3.07
C ASN A 19 -7.48 -12.94 -3.08
N ARG A 20 -7.78 -11.67 -2.89
CA ARG A 20 -9.14 -11.14 -3.00
C ARG A 20 -9.39 -10.53 -4.36
N VAL A 21 -9.15 -11.28 -5.40
CA VAL A 21 -9.68 -10.95 -6.71
C VAL A 21 -11.00 -11.71 -6.85
N GLN A 22 -12.10 -11.10 -6.46
CA GLN A 22 -13.41 -11.63 -6.78
C GLN A 22 -13.71 -11.30 -8.23
N TRP A 23 -13.33 -12.20 -9.11
CA TRP A 23 -13.73 -12.17 -10.52
C TRP A 23 -15.21 -12.53 -10.58
N SER A 24 -16.05 -11.59 -10.96
CA SER A 24 -17.49 -11.86 -11.15
C SER A 24 -17.82 -12.50 -12.50
N THR A 25 -16.84 -12.66 -13.39
CA THR A 25 -17.04 -13.41 -14.67
C THR A 25 -15.69 -13.88 -15.24
N PRO A 26 -15.59 -15.16 -15.65
CA PRO A 26 -14.45 -15.61 -16.45
C PRO A 26 -14.62 -15.08 -17.87
N GLY A 27 -14.00 -14.02 -18.22
CA GLY A 27 -14.09 -13.46 -19.55
C GLY A 27 -12.83 -12.73 -19.93
N THR A 28 -12.08 -13.31 -20.83
CA THR A 28 -10.95 -12.75 -21.58
C THR A 28 -9.95 -11.88 -20.78
N ALA A 29 -8.69 -12.23 -20.87
CA ALA A 29 -7.54 -11.66 -20.16
C ALA A 29 -7.28 -10.15 -20.38
N THR A 30 -8.23 -9.39 -20.87
CA THR A 30 -8.16 -7.96 -21.14
C THR A 30 -9.09 -7.10 -20.27
N SER A 31 -9.96 -7.72 -19.47
CA SER A 31 -10.82 -6.98 -18.54
C SER A 31 -10.59 -7.49 -17.11
N TRP A 32 -10.12 -6.65 -16.25
CA TRP A 32 -10.35 -6.78 -14.82
C TRP A 32 -11.88 -6.87 -14.66
N GLY A 33 -12.44 -8.02 -14.28
CA GLY A 33 -13.89 -8.26 -14.26
C GLY A 33 -14.67 -7.10 -13.65
N THR A 34 -15.98 -7.05 -13.90
CA THR A 34 -16.85 -5.98 -13.39
C THR A 34 -16.62 -5.75 -11.91
N ILE A 35 -16.02 -4.62 -11.59
CA ILE A 35 -15.69 -4.26 -10.22
C ILE A 35 -17.02 -3.99 -9.52
N ASN A 36 -17.37 -4.81 -8.54
CA ASN A 36 -18.46 -4.46 -7.65
C ASN A 36 -18.01 -3.25 -6.82
N THR A 37 -18.52 -2.08 -7.14
CA THR A 37 -18.15 -0.79 -6.51
C THR A 37 -18.40 -0.74 -5.00
N SER A 38 -19.19 -1.66 -4.46
CA SER A 38 -19.35 -1.84 -3.02
C SER A 38 -18.09 -2.40 -2.32
N ALA A 39 -17.10 -2.89 -3.06
CA ALA A 39 -15.83 -3.36 -2.50
C ALA A 39 -14.79 -2.24 -2.28
N SER A 40 -15.10 -0.99 -2.65
CA SER A 40 -14.20 0.16 -2.48
C SER A 40 -13.84 0.49 -1.01
N THR A 41 -14.51 -0.15 -0.06
CA THR A 41 -14.26 0.01 1.39
C THR A 41 -13.44 -1.11 1.99
N SER A 42 -12.88 -2.02 1.19
CA SER A 42 -12.03 -3.08 1.74
C SER A 42 -10.65 -2.53 2.11
N TYR A 43 -10.18 -2.91 3.27
CA TYR A 43 -8.85 -2.58 3.78
C TYR A 43 -8.07 -3.87 3.95
N ALA A 44 -6.96 -4.03 3.25
CA ALA A 44 -6.20 -5.27 3.26
C ALA A 44 -4.70 -5.04 3.40
N GLY A 45 -4.09 -5.75 4.32
CA GLY A 45 -2.68 -5.74 4.68
C GLY A 45 -2.47 -6.69 5.84
N PHE A 46 -1.24 -6.83 6.32
CA PHE A 46 -0.98 -7.60 7.55
C PHE A 46 -1.86 -7.09 8.70
N VAL A 47 -2.00 -5.77 8.82
CA VAL A 47 -3.04 -5.12 9.65
C VAL A 47 -3.97 -4.34 8.73
N GLY A 48 -5.26 -4.65 8.75
CA GLY A 48 -6.25 -3.96 7.92
C GLY A 48 -6.44 -2.50 8.34
N ARG A 49 -6.67 -2.24 9.62
CA ARG A 49 -6.87 -0.87 10.16
C ARG A 49 -6.20 -0.72 11.52
N LEU A 50 -5.27 0.21 11.61
CA LEU A 50 -4.55 0.57 12.84
C LEU A 50 -5.18 1.81 13.47
N ASP A 51 -5.54 1.70 14.75
CA ASP A 51 -6.09 2.80 15.54
C ASP A 51 -5.00 3.80 15.98
N GLN A 52 -5.39 4.95 16.51
CA GLN A 52 -4.47 6.00 16.95
C GLN A 52 -3.49 5.55 18.04
N THR A 53 -3.91 4.63 18.90
CA THR A 53 -3.08 4.05 19.95
C THR A 53 -2.34 2.78 19.51
N GLY A 54 -2.64 2.30 18.31
CA GLY A 54 -2.05 1.08 17.76
C GLY A 54 -0.62 1.28 17.29
N VAL A 55 0.20 0.26 17.47
CA VAL A 55 1.60 0.23 17.03
C VAL A 55 1.88 -1.07 16.28
N VAL A 56 2.48 -0.94 15.10
CA VAL A 56 3.06 -2.07 14.35
C VAL A 56 4.54 -1.73 14.11
N LYS A 57 5.43 -2.52 14.68
CA LYS A 57 6.87 -2.25 14.55
C LYS A 57 7.69 -3.50 14.34
N ASN A 58 8.88 -3.32 13.73
CA ASN A 58 9.89 -4.37 13.53
C ASN A 58 9.34 -5.61 12.77
N VAL A 59 8.35 -5.42 11.90
CA VAL A 59 7.73 -6.49 11.10
C VAL A 59 8.36 -6.51 9.72
N ASN A 60 8.81 -7.69 9.27
CA ASN A 60 9.32 -7.89 7.92
C ASN A 60 8.35 -8.80 7.13
N ILE A 61 7.92 -8.35 5.96
CA ILE A 61 7.12 -9.15 5.02
C ILE A 61 8.09 -9.76 4.01
N ALA A 62 8.18 -11.08 3.99
CA ALA A 62 9.11 -11.83 3.14
C ALA A 62 8.70 -11.80 1.67
N ALA A 63 9.65 -11.97 0.77
CA ALA A 63 9.43 -11.93 -0.69
C ALA A 63 8.57 -13.08 -1.22
N ASP A 64 8.36 -14.14 -0.45
CA ASP A 64 7.55 -15.31 -0.81
C ASP A 64 6.04 -15.14 -0.48
N CYS A 65 5.61 -13.94 -0.11
CA CYS A 65 4.22 -13.61 0.08
C CYS A 65 3.52 -13.30 -1.27
N ASP A 66 2.21 -13.56 -1.35
CA ASP A 66 1.37 -13.25 -2.53
C ASP A 66 0.34 -12.18 -2.14
N LEU A 67 0.71 -10.92 -2.38
CA LEU A 67 -0.04 -9.74 -1.92
C LEU A 67 -0.84 -9.13 -3.07
N LYS A 68 -2.04 -9.69 -3.32
CA LYS A 68 -2.99 -9.20 -4.31
C LYS A 68 -4.22 -8.64 -3.63
N PHE A 69 -4.42 -7.35 -3.72
CA PHE A 69 -5.43 -6.63 -2.98
C PHE A 69 -6.49 -6.01 -3.88
N TYR A 70 -7.66 -5.81 -3.29
CA TYR A 70 -8.70 -4.94 -3.81
C TYR A 70 -9.01 -3.86 -2.75
N GLY A 71 -9.10 -2.59 -3.16
CA GLY A 71 -9.34 -1.49 -2.23
C GLY A 71 -8.05 -0.88 -1.66
N THR A 72 -8.17 -0.20 -0.52
CA THR A 72 -7.04 0.42 0.16
C THR A 72 -6.12 -0.64 0.75
N SER A 73 -4.87 -0.63 0.38
CA SER A 73 -3.97 -1.74 0.70
C SER A 73 -2.52 -1.32 0.92
N GLY A 74 -1.87 -2.02 1.84
CA GLY A 74 -0.43 -1.94 2.07
C GLY A 74 0.07 -3.28 2.57
N ALA A 75 1.33 -3.62 2.32
CA ALA A 75 1.85 -4.90 2.80
C ALA A 75 1.76 -5.01 4.33
N VAL A 76 2.02 -3.92 5.05
CA VAL A 76 2.01 -3.89 6.52
C VAL A 76 0.66 -3.42 7.04
N VAL A 77 0.22 -2.21 6.68
CA VAL A 77 -1.04 -1.63 7.18
C VAL A 77 -1.83 -1.04 6.02
N ALA A 78 -3.11 -1.39 5.89
CA ALA A 78 -3.93 -0.76 4.85
C ALA A 78 -4.33 0.68 5.24
N TYR A 79 -4.81 0.88 6.46
CA TYR A 79 -5.37 2.15 6.93
C TYR A 79 -4.74 2.51 8.27
N ASN A 80 -3.79 3.45 8.27
CA ASN A 80 -2.98 3.81 9.43
C ASN A 80 -3.46 5.09 10.11
N SER A 81 -3.86 5.00 11.38
CA SER A 81 -4.05 6.15 12.27
C SER A 81 -3.05 6.16 13.44
N GLY A 82 -2.26 5.10 13.61
CA GLY A 82 -1.30 4.89 14.69
C GLY A 82 0.15 5.00 14.22
N LEU A 83 1.02 4.19 14.80
CA LEU A 83 2.44 4.16 14.50
C LEU A 83 2.82 2.89 13.72
N VAL A 84 3.42 3.06 12.55
CA VAL A 84 4.12 2.01 11.80
C VAL A 84 5.60 2.35 11.79
N GLU A 85 6.43 1.51 12.41
CA GLU A 85 7.83 1.83 12.64
C GLU A 85 8.75 0.65 12.32
N ASN A 86 9.90 0.92 11.68
CA ASN A 86 10.95 -0.05 11.38
C ASN A 86 10.43 -1.30 10.63
N CYS A 87 9.36 -1.16 9.85
CA CYS A 87 8.77 -2.26 9.09
C CYS A 87 9.38 -2.34 7.70
N ARG A 88 9.53 -3.56 7.17
CA ARG A 88 10.10 -3.79 5.85
C ARG A 88 9.21 -4.67 5.00
N ASN A 89 9.05 -4.32 3.74
CA ASN A 89 8.37 -5.14 2.74
C ASN A 89 9.34 -5.56 1.65
N TYR A 90 9.46 -6.85 1.42
CA TYR A 90 10.24 -7.44 0.33
C TYR A 90 9.36 -8.11 -0.73
N SER A 91 8.05 -8.17 -0.49
CA SER A 91 7.10 -8.80 -1.40
C SER A 91 6.53 -7.80 -2.40
N ASP A 92 6.26 -8.25 -3.61
CA ASP A 92 5.49 -7.48 -4.58
C ASP A 92 4.08 -7.25 -4.08
N VAL A 93 3.58 -6.02 -4.28
CA VAL A 93 2.23 -5.61 -3.93
C VAL A 93 1.46 -5.29 -5.21
N THR A 94 0.37 -5.98 -5.44
CA THR A 94 -0.54 -5.68 -6.56
C THR A 94 -1.89 -5.22 -6.02
N GLY A 95 -2.26 -4.00 -6.33
CA GLY A 95 -3.54 -3.45 -5.94
C GLY A 95 -4.39 -3.08 -7.16
N TYR A 96 -5.69 -3.31 -7.06
CA TYR A 96 -6.60 -3.09 -8.18
C TYR A 96 -7.40 -1.79 -8.10
N SER A 97 -7.46 -1.17 -6.93
CA SER A 97 -8.30 0.01 -6.71
C SER A 97 -7.82 0.83 -5.52
N CYS A 98 -8.15 2.13 -5.51
CA CYS A 98 -7.93 3.07 -4.41
C CYS A 98 -6.45 3.37 -4.10
N TRP A 99 -6.09 3.32 -2.83
CA TRP A 99 -4.77 3.73 -2.33
C TRP A 99 -3.90 2.52 -2.06
N ILE A 100 -2.78 2.43 -2.75
CA ILE A 100 -1.90 1.28 -2.70
C ILE A 100 -0.50 1.73 -2.34
N GLY A 101 0.05 1.16 -1.28
CA GLY A 101 1.42 1.41 -0.85
C GLY A 101 2.20 0.15 -0.56
N GLY A 102 3.50 0.20 -0.74
CA GLY A 102 4.38 -0.91 -0.37
C GLY A 102 4.38 -1.17 1.15
N ILE A 103 4.13 -0.13 1.96
CA ILE A 103 4.01 -0.22 3.42
C ILE A 103 2.57 0.02 3.86
N SER A 104 1.97 1.15 3.47
CA SER A 104 0.61 1.51 3.89
C SER A 104 -0.23 2.03 2.72
N GLY A 105 -1.52 1.66 2.70
CA GLY A 105 -2.47 2.22 1.73
C GLY A 105 -2.76 3.68 2.00
N GLN A 106 -3.17 4.00 3.21
CA GLN A 106 -3.40 5.38 3.67
C GLN A 106 -2.75 5.64 5.03
N ASN A 107 -2.15 6.80 5.17
CA ASN A 107 -1.67 7.35 6.44
C ASN A 107 -2.54 8.54 6.82
N LEU A 108 -3.38 8.37 7.83
CA LEU A 108 -4.36 9.37 8.24
C LEU A 108 -3.78 10.42 9.18
N LYS A 109 -4.62 11.36 9.58
CA LYS A 109 -4.24 12.59 10.29
C LYS A 109 -3.31 12.37 11.49
N GLU A 110 -3.51 11.33 12.28
CA GLU A 110 -2.68 11.03 13.47
C GLU A 110 -1.61 9.95 13.18
N GLY A 111 -1.68 9.34 12.00
CA GLY A 111 -0.81 8.24 11.63
C GLY A 111 0.64 8.67 11.40
N LYS A 112 1.56 7.81 11.79
CA LYS A 112 3.00 7.99 11.56
C LYS A 112 3.58 6.75 10.88
N ILE A 113 4.43 6.95 9.87
CA ILE A 113 5.20 5.90 9.22
C ILE A 113 6.67 6.29 9.35
N ILE A 114 7.43 5.53 10.12
CA ILE A 114 8.79 5.91 10.52
C ILE A 114 9.78 4.79 10.18
N ASN A 115 10.90 5.13 9.54
CA ASN A 115 12.01 4.21 9.26
C ASN A 115 11.59 2.92 8.53
N CYS A 116 10.61 3.02 7.64
CA CYS A 116 10.11 1.87 6.90
C CYS A 116 10.81 1.72 5.54
N TYR A 117 10.90 0.48 5.08
CA TYR A 117 11.61 0.14 3.86
C TYR A 117 10.75 -0.73 2.94
N ASN A 118 10.66 -0.35 1.67
CA ASN A 118 10.02 -1.16 0.64
C ASN A 118 11.01 -1.54 -0.46
N ALA A 119 11.17 -2.84 -0.66
CA ALA A 119 11.95 -3.42 -1.76
C ALA A 119 11.07 -4.13 -2.80
N GLY A 120 9.84 -4.49 -2.43
CA GLY A 120 8.90 -5.11 -3.37
C GLY A 120 8.39 -4.11 -4.40
N ASN A 121 8.10 -4.59 -5.60
CA ASN A 121 7.45 -3.77 -6.63
C ASN A 121 6.00 -3.48 -6.23
N VAL A 122 5.51 -2.30 -6.56
CA VAL A 122 4.13 -1.92 -6.27
C VAL A 122 3.41 -1.63 -7.58
N THR A 123 2.42 -2.46 -7.89
CA THR A 123 1.62 -2.35 -9.10
C THR A 123 0.21 -1.88 -8.76
N GLY A 124 -0.17 -0.73 -9.24
CA GLY A 124 -1.52 -0.18 -9.09
C GLY A 124 -2.35 -0.30 -10.35
N GLY A 125 -3.66 -0.52 -10.20
CA GLY A 125 -4.59 -0.54 -11.32
C GLY A 125 -5.37 0.77 -11.48
N TYR A 126 -5.81 1.35 -10.38
CA TYR A 126 -6.66 2.53 -10.36
C TYR A 126 -6.46 3.27 -9.02
N GLY A 127 -6.24 4.59 -9.08
CA GLY A 127 -6.05 5.43 -7.88
C GLY A 127 -4.59 5.80 -7.64
N GLN A 128 -4.21 5.90 -6.39
CA GLN A 128 -2.90 6.36 -5.97
C GLN A 128 -2.00 5.20 -5.57
N THR A 129 -0.83 5.14 -6.19
CA THR A 129 0.11 4.01 -6.00
C THR A 129 1.49 4.52 -5.61
N ALA A 130 2.10 3.94 -4.59
CA ALA A 130 3.43 4.37 -4.17
C ALA A 130 4.27 3.29 -3.49
N GLY A 131 5.57 3.54 -3.42
CA GLY A 131 6.50 2.65 -2.75
C GLY A 131 6.30 2.55 -1.26
N ILE A 132 5.91 3.64 -0.59
CA ILE A 132 5.68 3.65 0.86
C ILE A 132 4.19 3.78 1.18
N VAL A 133 3.53 4.86 0.76
CA VAL A 133 2.14 5.12 1.14
C VAL A 133 1.31 5.63 -0.05
N GLY A 134 0.16 5.00 -0.32
CA GLY A 134 -0.73 5.42 -1.40
C GLY A 134 -1.24 6.84 -1.23
N ALA A 135 -1.77 7.18 -0.04
CA ALA A 135 -2.19 8.55 0.31
C ALA A 135 -1.70 8.95 1.70
N ASN A 136 -1.03 10.10 1.80
CA ASN A 136 -0.51 10.62 3.06
C ASN A 136 -1.24 11.88 3.51
N TYR A 137 -1.79 11.86 4.72
CA TYR A 137 -2.46 12.97 5.39
C TYR A 137 -1.72 13.40 6.68
N SER A 138 -0.56 12.82 6.97
CA SER A 138 0.17 13.05 8.21
C SER A 138 1.70 12.90 8.02
N TYR A 139 2.37 12.14 8.84
CA TYR A 139 3.83 12.17 8.98
C TYR A 139 4.50 10.91 8.45
N VAL A 140 5.50 11.09 7.59
CA VAL A 140 6.36 10.03 7.06
C VAL A 140 7.81 10.44 7.21
N GLU A 141 8.63 9.63 7.89
CA GLU A 141 10.04 9.94 8.19
C GLU A 141 10.96 8.75 7.97
N GLY A 142 12.17 9.03 7.47
CA GLY A 142 13.25 8.05 7.36
C GLY A 142 12.91 6.86 6.46
N CYS A 143 11.90 6.98 5.61
CA CYS A 143 11.43 5.87 4.79
C CYS A 143 12.17 5.80 3.46
N MET A 144 12.41 4.57 2.99
CA MET A 144 13.09 4.32 1.72
C MET A 144 12.32 3.34 0.84
N ASN A 145 12.17 3.70 -0.43
CA ASN A 145 11.67 2.80 -1.47
C ASN A 145 12.80 2.50 -2.48
N VAL A 146 13.00 1.22 -2.79
CA VAL A 146 13.85 0.75 -3.88
C VAL A 146 13.07 -0.07 -4.91
N GLY A 147 11.83 -0.46 -4.59
CA GLY A 147 10.96 -1.20 -5.49
C GLY A 147 10.47 -0.34 -6.66
N LYS A 148 10.18 -1.00 -7.76
CA LYS A 148 9.59 -0.37 -8.96
C LYS A 148 8.12 -0.06 -8.71
N ILE A 149 7.67 1.11 -9.15
CA ILE A 149 6.25 1.47 -9.18
C ILE A 149 5.73 1.27 -10.59
N GLU A 150 4.62 0.59 -10.71
CA GLU A 150 3.94 0.36 -11.99
C GLU A 150 2.47 0.77 -11.89
N ILE A 151 1.98 1.43 -12.93
CA ILE A 151 0.55 1.66 -13.13
C ILE A 151 0.12 0.82 -14.32
N ARG A 152 -0.81 -0.09 -14.09
CA ARG A 152 -1.46 -0.84 -15.16
C ARG A 152 -2.70 -0.07 -15.59
N GLN A 153 -2.72 0.37 -16.82
CA GLN A 153 -3.91 0.97 -17.41
C GLN A 153 -5.05 -0.07 -17.42
N LEU A 154 -6.10 0.22 -16.70
CA LEU A 154 -7.33 -0.55 -16.76
C LEU A 154 -8.09 -0.25 -18.05
N ALA A 155 -8.87 -1.23 -18.54
CA ALA A 155 -9.70 -1.07 -19.73
C ALA A 155 -10.56 0.21 -19.67
N THR A 156 -10.82 0.75 -20.81
CA THR A 156 -11.45 1.99 -21.28
C THR A 156 -12.39 2.79 -20.37
N ASN A 157 -13.02 2.19 -19.36
CA ASN A 157 -14.03 2.88 -18.53
C ASN A 157 -13.43 3.74 -17.40
N TYR A 158 -12.12 3.62 -17.13
CA TYR A 158 -11.42 4.36 -16.08
C TYR A 158 -10.24 5.20 -16.60
N ALA A 159 -10.10 5.28 -17.93
CA ALA A 159 -8.99 6.01 -18.59
C ALA A 159 -8.93 7.52 -18.24
N ASN A 160 -10.03 8.08 -17.73
CA ASN A 160 -10.14 9.50 -17.38
C ASN A 160 -10.03 9.76 -15.86
N GLN A 161 -9.70 8.76 -15.05
CA GLN A 161 -9.56 8.97 -13.62
C GLN A 161 -8.09 9.26 -13.27
N LEU A 162 -7.90 10.29 -12.48
CA LEU A 162 -6.58 10.73 -12.05
C LEU A 162 -5.85 9.58 -11.35
N GLN A 163 -4.87 9.02 -12.04
CA GLN A 163 -3.91 8.09 -11.47
C GLN A 163 -2.70 8.90 -11.05
N SER A 164 -2.30 8.79 -9.81
CA SER A 164 -1.05 9.37 -9.35
C SER A 164 -0.15 8.29 -8.78
N CYS A 165 1.13 8.41 -9.07
CA CYS A 165 2.13 7.49 -8.56
C CYS A 165 3.33 8.25 -8.01
N GLY A 166 3.98 7.66 -7.03
CA GLY A 166 5.17 8.24 -6.43
C GLY A 166 6.06 7.22 -5.76
N GLY A 167 7.35 7.52 -5.69
CA GLY A 167 8.29 6.64 -5.01
C GLY A 167 8.00 6.52 -3.51
N ILE A 168 7.58 7.61 -2.87
CA ILE A 168 7.26 7.65 -1.43
C ILE A 168 5.75 7.73 -1.24
N ALA A 169 5.05 8.66 -1.87
CA ALA A 169 3.61 8.81 -1.76
C ALA A 169 2.95 8.99 -3.12
N GLY A 170 1.77 8.39 -3.33
CA GLY A 170 0.98 8.56 -4.54
C GLY A 170 0.23 9.89 -4.54
N THR A 171 -0.30 10.28 -3.39
CA THR A 171 -0.88 11.60 -3.16
C THR A 171 -0.62 12.09 -1.75
N SER A 172 -0.73 13.40 -1.55
CA SER A 172 -0.59 14.02 -0.25
C SER A 172 -1.60 15.14 -0.07
N SER A 173 -2.16 15.25 1.12
CA SER A 173 -2.98 16.40 1.49
C SER A 173 -2.12 17.52 2.09
N SER A 174 -2.75 18.66 2.41
CA SER A 174 -2.08 19.79 3.06
C SER A 174 -1.46 19.47 4.44
N GLY A 175 -1.85 18.36 5.08
CA GLY A 175 -1.28 17.87 6.33
C GLY A 175 -0.12 16.88 6.16
N GLY A 176 0.14 16.41 4.94
CA GLY A 176 1.19 15.45 4.66
C GLY A 176 2.60 16.05 4.81
N LYS A 177 3.43 15.43 5.65
CA LYS A 177 4.82 15.82 5.89
C LYS A 177 5.76 14.67 5.59
N TYR A 178 6.92 14.99 5.04
CA TYR A 178 7.97 14.03 4.70
C TYR A 178 9.31 14.53 5.21
N VAL A 179 10.04 13.70 5.93
CA VAL A 179 11.35 14.02 6.47
C VAL A 179 12.32 12.88 6.14
N ASN A 180 13.47 13.21 5.56
CA ASN A 180 14.55 12.24 5.28
C ASN A 180 14.07 10.98 4.52
N CYS A 181 13.13 11.12 3.59
CA CYS A 181 12.65 10.01 2.79
C CYS A 181 13.40 9.92 1.46
N VAL A 182 13.72 8.70 1.02
CA VAL A 182 14.48 8.43 -0.19
C VAL A 182 13.72 7.49 -1.11
N ASN A 183 13.62 7.85 -2.40
CA ASN A 183 13.22 6.92 -3.44
C ASN A 183 14.42 6.62 -4.36
N ALA A 184 14.85 5.37 -4.39
CA ALA A 184 15.84 4.83 -5.32
C ALA A 184 15.21 3.86 -6.33
N GLY A 185 13.91 3.58 -6.19
CA GLY A 185 13.13 2.79 -7.14
C GLY A 185 12.69 3.61 -8.37
N THR A 186 12.25 2.91 -9.40
CA THR A 186 11.74 3.55 -10.61
C THR A 186 10.26 3.89 -10.47
N VAL A 187 9.89 5.07 -10.98
CA VAL A 187 8.50 5.52 -11.06
C VAL A 187 8.19 5.73 -12.54
N PRO A 188 7.02 5.31 -13.05
CA PRO A 188 6.69 5.53 -14.45
C PRO A 188 6.68 7.02 -14.78
N ALA A 189 7.11 7.35 -15.99
CA ALA A 189 6.94 8.70 -16.53
C ALA A 189 5.44 9.00 -16.72
N PRO A 190 5.01 10.25 -16.55
CA PRO A 190 3.64 10.67 -16.80
C PRO A 190 3.23 10.50 -18.25
#